data_1cbf4b6bfd0ea08c4ff6cc77852e41d4
#
_entry.id   1cbf4b6bfd0ea08c4ff6cc77852e41d4
#
_cell.length_a   1.000
_cell.length_b   1.000
_cell.length_c   1.000
_cell.angle_alpha   90.00
_cell.angle_beta   90.00
_cell.angle_gamma   90.00
#
_symmetry.space_group_name_H-M   'P 1'
#
loop_
_entity.id
_entity.type
_entity.pdbx_description
1 polymer ?
#
loop_
_entity_poly.entity_id
_entity_poly.type
_entity_poly.pdbx_seq_one_letter_code
_entity_poly.pdbx_strand_id
1 'polypeptide(L)'
;NLPFIIPLILTLISIIIFLIKGINKRKEYPVEYFPPKGLNSLDVSYIYKGKISNKGIVSLLICLVSKGYIKIIEDGSEIKLQKLKEYSGRNRCERIFFEGLFSGSDVVLVSSLKRKFYPTIEKIRKIKQNKTTQNRYFEKNNKKYKIVILINMILSFVISLLLEAYLENAQLILLIWLLLTLTQVPFLFTKKYTSIKICMGVFCFVFLLGAAFILMENINVIYIELVCLLIMYLFLKNIKKRTEYGNELLNKIKGFKKFLIAVEKDKLEALVDENPYYFYDILPYAYVLGITNKYIKKFEGIALKNENFYSNDTLDFNQMSRLMDDNMYRINRIITSHDFEYKPTENSGYSSSSSSSSSSSSGYSGGGSGGGGGRSW
;
A
#
# COMPACT_ATOMS: atom_id res chain seq x y z
N ASN A 1 -11.19 39.59 11.82
CA ASN A 1 -11.74 38.70 10.81
C ASN A 1 -10.70 38.20 9.75
N LEU A 2 -9.57 38.88 9.58
CA LEU A 2 -8.49 38.50 8.64
C LEU A 2 -7.91 37.06 8.91
N PRO A 3 -7.65 36.67 10.18
CA PRO A 3 -7.15 35.32 10.47
C PRO A 3 -8.07 34.19 10.00
N PHE A 4 -9.37 34.42 9.86
CA PHE A 4 -10.33 33.44 9.34
C PHE A 4 -10.40 33.42 7.83
N ILE A 5 -10.30 34.57 7.19
CA ILE A 5 -10.54 34.76 5.74
C ILE A 5 -9.40 34.17 4.92
N ILE A 6 -8.14 34.34 5.34
CA ILE A 6 -6.97 33.91 4.58
C ILE A 6 -6.87 32.39 4.45
N PRO A 7 -6.99 31.58 5.52
CA PRO A 7 -7.04 30.12 5.41
C PRO A 7 -8.15 29.62 4.48
N LEU A 8 -9.34 30.23 4.54
CA LEU A 8 -10.47 29.88 3.69
C LEU A 8 -10.18 30.16 2.20
N ILE A 9 -9.57 31.32 1.88
CA ILE A 9 -9.20 31.66 0.50
C ILE A 9 -8.15 30.67 -0.04
N LEU A 10 -7.09 30.37 0.72
CA LEU A 10 -6.03 29.45 0.30
C LEU A 10 -6.57 28.02 0.17
N THR A 11 -7.51 27.62 1.01
CA THR A 11 -8.21 26.34 0.88
C THR A 11 -9.06 26.31 -0.37
N LEU A 12 -9.81 27.37 -0.68
CA LEU A 12 -10.60 27.48 -1.89
C LEU A 12 -9.73 27.39 -3.15
N ILE A 13 -8.58 28.07 -3.19
CA ILE A 13 -7.60 27.96 -4.27
C ILE A 13 -7.13 26.51 -4.42
N SER A 14 -6.83 25.83 -3.32
CA SER A 14 -6.41 24.43 -3.33
C SER A 14 -7.51 23.49 -3.83
N ILE A 15 -8.77 23.76 -3.48
CA ILE A 15 -9.97 23.06 -4.02
C ILE A 15 -10.05 23.24 -5.53
N ILE A 16 -9.95 24.47 -6.03
CA ILE A 16 -10.03 24.79 -7.47
C ILE A 16 -8.90 24.06 -8.24
N ILE A 17 -7.66 24.09 -7.72
CA ILE A 17 -6.54 23.37 -8.30
C ILE A 17 -6.84 21.88 -8.35
N PHE A 18 -7.37 21.31 -7.28
CA PHE A 18 -7.73 19.88 -7.22
C PHE A 18 -8.84 19.52 -8.22
N LEU A 19 -9.90 20.30 -8.31
CA LEU A 19 -11.01 20.07 -9.24
C LEU A 19 -10.56 20.11 -10.69
N ILE A 20 -9.75 21.11 -11.07
CA ILE A 20 -9.31 21.30 -12.45
C ILE A 20 -8.19 20.33 -12.84
N LYS A 21 -7.21 20.11 -11.94
CA LYS A 21 -5.96 19.43 -12.24
C LYS A 21 -5.77 18.09 -11.51
N GLY A 22 -6.59 17.80 -10.49
CA GLY A 22 -6.46 16.58 -9.67
C GLY A 22 -7.41 15.46 -10.08
N ILE A 23 -8.54 15.80 -10.71
CA ILE A 23 -9.59 14.84 -11.04
C ILE A 23 -9.42 14.30 -12.46
N ASN A 24 -9.60 12.98 -12.60
CA ASN A 24 -9.65 12.34 -13.91
C ASN A 24 -11.05 12.53 -14.52
N LYS A 25 -11.13 12.79 -15.83
CA LYS A 25 -12.39 12.84 -16.55
C LYS A 25 -13.14 11.51 -16.38
N ARG A 26 -14.36 11.57 -15.88
CA ARG A 26 -15.24 10.39 -15.84
C ARG A 26 -15.73 10.13 -17.25
N LYS A 27 -15.48 8.91 -17.74
CA LYS A 27 -16.11 8.36 -18.94
C LYS A 27 -16.91 7.15 -18.50
N GLU A 28 -17.89 6.75 -19.25
CA GLU A 28 -18.61 5.49 -19.06
C GLU A 28 -17.64 4.34 -19.10
N TYR A 29 -17.91 3.32 -18.28
CA TYR A 29 -17.06 2.14 -18.22
C TYR A 29 -17.59 1.11 -19.21
N PRO A 30 -16.81 0.74 -20.25
CA PRO A 30 -17.19 -0.35 -21.12
C PRO A 30 -17.31 -1.64 -20.31
N VAL A 31 -18.21 -2.53 -20.72
CA VAL A 31 -18.26 -3.89 -20.15
C VAL A 31 -17.07 -4.66 -20.71
N GLU A 32 -16.22 -5.14 -19.81
CA GLU A 32 -15.00 -5.90 -20.15
C GLU A 32 -15.06 -7.25 -19.45
N TYR A 33 -15.00 -8.33 -20.21
CA TYR A 33 -14.98 -9.70 -19.68
C TYR A 33 -13.59 -10.15 -19.25
N PHE A 34 -12.56 -9.53 -19.82
CA PHE A 34 -11.15 -9.83 -19.58
C PHE A 34 -10.40 -8.58 -19.11
N PRO A 35 -9.25 -8.77 -18.43
CA PRO A 35 -8.38 -7.63 -18.10
C PRO A 35 -7.81 -7.00 -19.39
N PRO A 36 -7.42 -5.73 -19.36
CA PRO A 36 -6.83 -5.07 -20.52
C PRO A 36 -5.62 -5.85 -21.05
N LYS A 37 -5.60 -6.10 -22.37
CA LYS A 37 -4.56 -6.90 -23.03
C LYS A 37 -3.14 -6.39 -22.71
N GLY A 38 -2.23 -7.32 -22.47
CA GLY A 38 -0.81 -7.03 -22.20
C GLY A 38 -0.50 -6.52 -20.78
N LEU A 39 -1.49 -6.43 -19.90
CA LEU A 39 -1.30 -6.06 -18.49
C LEU A 39 -1.44 -7.29 -17.59
N ASN A 40 -0.47 -7.49 -16.71
CA ASN A 40 -0.60 -8.47 -15.64
C ASN A 40 -1.29 -7.85 -14.39
N SER A 41 -1.52 -8.67 -13.36
CA SER A 41 -2.19 -8.24 -12.14
C SER A 41 -1.46 -7.11 -11.41
N LEU A 42 -0.11 -7.07 -11.44
CA LEU A 42 0.68 -5.97 -10.89
C LEU A 42 0.42 -4.66 -11.65
N ASP A 43 0.35 -4.71 -12.99
CA ASP A 43 0.05 -3.54 -13.81
C ASP A 43 -1.35 -3.01 -13.56
N VAL A 44 -2.32 -3.91 -13.51
CA VAL A 44 -3.73 -3.57 -13.17
C VAL A 44 -3.81 -2.95 -11.78
N SER A 45 -3.13 -3.53 -10.78
CA SER A 45 -3.05 -2.96 -9.43
C SER A 45 -2.44 -1.55 -9.42
N TYR A 46 -1.35 -1.36 -10.17
CA TYR A 46 -0.65 -0.08 -10.26
C TYR A 46 -1.52 1.00 -10.89
N ILE A 47 -2.15 0.71 -12.03
CA ILE A 47 -3.05 1.64 -12.71
C ILE A 47 -4.27 1.92 -11.84
N TYR A 48 -4.89 0.91 -11.25
CA TYR A 48 -6.10 1.07 -10.45
C TYR A 48 -5.87 1.89 -9.18
N LYS A 49 -4.81 1.56 -8.41
CA LYS A 49 -4.51 2.23 -7.12
C LYS A 49 -3.68 3.51 -7.27
N GLY A 50 -3.01 3.71 -8.42
CA GLY A 50 -2.08 4.82 -8.64
C GLY A 50 -0.80 4.74 -7.82
N LYS A 51 -0.50 3.59 -7.23
CA LYS A 51 0.73 3.29 -6.48
C LYS A 51 1.05 1.81 -6.52
N ILE A 52 2.33 1.47 -6.42
CA ILE A 52 2.76 0.08 -6.31
C ILE A 52 2.47 -0.38 -4.88
N SER A 53 1.73 -1.47 -4.75
CA SER A 53 1.40 -2.09 -3.47
C SER A 53 2.07 -3.46 -3.35
N ASN A 54 2.40 -3.87 -2.12
CA ASN A 54 2.89 -5.21 -1.85
C ASN A 54 1.91 -6.27 -2.36
N LYS A 55 0.61 -6.09 -2.11
CA LYS A 55 -0.45 -6.96 -2.64
C LYS A 55 -0.39 -7.10 -4.18
N GLY A 56 -0.05 -6.01 -4.90
CA GLY A 56 0.14 -6.05 -6.35
C GLY A 56 1.38 -6.85 -6.76
N ILE A 57 2.49 -6.76 -6.02
CA ILE A 57 3.69 -7.54 -6.33
C ILE A 57 3.45 -9.02 -6.03
N VAL A 58 2.86 -9.33 -4.88
CA VAL A 58 2.57 -10.70 -4.45
C VAL A 58 1.56 -11.40 -5.37
N SER A 59 0.67 -10.65 -6.02
CA SER A 59 -0.25 -11.22 -7.02
C SER A 59 0.46 -11.86 -8.22
N LEU A 60 1.74 -11.56 -8.44
CA LEU A 60 2.55 -12.23 -9.46
C LEU A 60 2.72 -13.73 -9.13
N LEU A 61 2.70 -14.12 -7.84
CA LEU A 61 2.69 -15.53 -7.47
C LEU A 61 1.44 -16.20 -8.01
N ILE A 62 0.26 -15.63 -7.80
CA ILE A 62 -1.00 -16.19 -8.31
C ILE A 62 -0.97 -16.26 -9.84
N CYS A 63 -0.42 -15.24 -10.53
CA CYS A 63 -0.23 -15.25 -11.97
C CYS A 63 0.69 -16.41 -12.45
N LEU A 64 1.75 -16.69 -11.71
CA LEU A 64 2.69 -17.76 -12.06
C LEU A 64 2.10 -19.14 -11.81
N VAL A 65 1.28 -19.27 -10.76
CA VAL A 65 0.52 -20.50 -10.49
C VAL A 65 -0.54 -20.73 -11.57
N SER A 66 -1.33 -19.73 -11.92
CA SER A 66 -2.36 -19.85 -12.97
C SER A 66 -1.77 -20.21 -14.36
N LYS A 67 -0.55 -19.73 -14.62
CA LYS A 67 0.19 -20.07 -15.85
C LYS A 67 0.93 -21.41 -15.80
N GLY A 68 0.83 -22.16 -14.70
CA GLY A 68 1.46 -23.46 -14.53
C GLY A 68 2.98 -23.42 -14.41
N TYR A 69 3.58 -22.34 -13.91
CA TYR A 69 5.00 -22.27 -13.60
C TYR A 69 5.31 -22.73 -12.19
N ILE A 70 4.36 -22.56 -11.27
CA ILE A 70 4.52 -22.82 -9.84
C ILE A 70 3.32 -23.63 -9.34
N LYS A 71 3.57 -24.58 -8.45
CA LYS A 71 2.54 -25.27 -7.65
C LYS A 71 2.67 -24.82 -6.19
N ILE A 72 1.53 -24.54 -5.54
CA ILE A 72 1.46 -24.28 -4.10
C ILE A 72 1.10 -25.58 -3.41
N ILE A 73 1.88 -25.99 -2.42
CA ILE A 73 1.67 -27.20 -1.63
C ILE A 73 1.54 -26.76 -0.18
N GLU A 74 0.44 -27.12 0.46
CA GLU A 74 0.23 -26.98 1.91
C GLU A 74 0.71 -28.25 2.60
N ASP A 75 1.64 -28.11 3.54
CA ASP A 75 2.19 -29.18 4.35
C ASP A 75 2.05 -28.79 5.83
N GLY A 76 0.92 -29.15 6.42
CA GLY A 76 0.55 -28.74 7.76
C GLY A 76 0.46 -27.20 7.89
N SER A 77 1.32 -26.63 8.72
CA SER A 77 1.41 -25.16 8.92
C SER A 77 2.33 -24.46 7.92
N GLU A 78 3.09 -25.20 7.12
CA GLU A 78 4.05 -24.66 6.16
C GLU A 78 3.47 -24.60 4.74
N ILE A 79 3.93 -23.62 3.98
CA ILE A 79 3.59 -23.46 2.57
C ILE A 79 4.86 -23.66 1.75
N LYS A 80 4.81 -24.61 0.82
CA LYS A 80 5.87 -24.90 -0.13
C LYS A 80 5.50 -24.38 -1.51
N LEU A 81 6.46 -23.79 -2.20
CA LEU A 81 6.34 -23.40 -3.60
C LEU A 81 7.23 -24.32 -4.41
N GLN A 82 6.64 -25.07 -5.35
CA GLN A 82 7.35 -25.97 -6.23
C GLN A 82 7.40 -25.39 -7.64
N LYS A 83 8.60 -25.33 -8.20
CA LYS A 83 8.81 -25.01 -9.62
C LYS A 83 8.35 -26.19 -10.48
N LEU A 84 7.45 -25.94 -11.44
CA LEU A 84 6.99 -26.92 -12.38
C LEU A 84 7.75 -26.88 -13.72
N LYS A 85 8.14 -25.69 -14.15
CA LYS A 85 8.89 -25.45 -15.39
C LYS A 85 9.62 -24.10 -15.32
N GLU A 86 10.61 -23.93 -16.18
CA GLU A 86 11.32 -22.66 -16.31
C GLU A 86 10.43 -21.55 -16.88
N TYR A 87 10.65 -20.32 -16.42
CA TYR A 87 9.85 -19.19 -16.87
C TYR A 87 10.23 -18.78 -18.30
N SER A 88 9.33 -19.01 -19.24
CA SER A 88 9.47 -18.66 -20.65
C SER A 88 8.68 -17.41 -21.07
N GLY A 89 7.98 -16.75 -20.13
CA GLY A 89 7.14 -15.58 -20.41
C GLY A 89 7.96 -14.31 -20.72
N ARG A 90 7.29 -13.34 -21.36
CA ARG A 90 7.91 -12.06 -21.78
C ARG A 90 7.89 -10.97 -20.69
N ASN A 91 7.18 -11.16 -19.57
CA ASN A 91 7.03 -10.12 -18.57
C ASN A 91 8.23 -10.07 -17.64
N ARG A 92 8.96 -8.95 -17.66
CA ARG A 92 10.17 -8.75 -16.86
C ARG A 92 9.92 -8.84 -15.35
N CYS A 93 8.78 -8.35 -14.85
CA CYS A 93 8.50 -8.39 -13.40
C CYS A 93 8.16 -9.80 -12.94
N GLU A 94 7.44 -10.59 -13.76
CA GLU A 94 7.16 -11.99 -13.49
C GLU A 94 8.45 -12.80 -13.48
N ARG A 95 9.35 -12.58 -14.45
CA ARG A 95 10.66 -13.23 -14.52
C ARG A 95 11.49 -12.97 -13.26
N ILE A 96 11.66 -11.70 -12.89
CA ILE A 96 12.44 -11.35 -11.69
C ILE A 96 11.84 -11.94 -10.42
N PHE A 97 10.49 -11.97 -10.34
CA PHE A 97 9.79 -12.57 -9.21
C PHE A 97 10.05 -14.08 -9.15
N PHE A 98 9.93 -14.77 -10.29
CA PHE A 98 10.16 -16.21 -10.41
C PHE A 98 11.62 -16.59 -10.09
N GLU A 99 12.59 -15.94 -10.73
CA GLU A 99 14.02 -16.15 -10.47
C GLU A 99 14.40 -15.87 -9.01
N GLY A 100 13.78 -14.86 -8.41
CA GLY A 100 14.00 -14.55 -7.00
C GLY A 100 13.44 -15.62 -6.04
N LEU A 101 12.36 -16.30 -6.41
CA LEU A 101 11.82 -17.41 -5.63
C LEU A 101 12.73 -18.65 -5.68
N PHE A 102 13.18 -19.02 -6.88
CA PHE A 102 13.88 -20.26 -7.15
C PHE A 102 15.39 -20.09 -7.38
N SER A 103 16.00 -19.08 -6.75
CA SER A 103 17.45 -18.80 -6.89
C SER A 103 18.35 -19.88 -6.31
N GLY A 104 17.85 -20.79 -5.49
CA GLY A 104 18.66 -21.82 -4.81
C GLY A 104 18.07 -23.23 -4.85
N SER A 105 16.81 -23.41 -5.20
CA SER A 105 16.14 -24.72 -5.16
C SER A 105 14.85 -24.69 -5.96
N ASP A 106 14.45 -25.83 -6.53
CA ASP A 106 13.16 -26.00 -7.22
C ASP A 106 11.97 -26.15 -6.28
N VAL A 107 12.23 -26.38 -5.00
CA VAL A 107 11.20 -26.36 -3.93
C VAL A 107 11.65 -25.40 -2.84
N VAL A 108 10.79 -24.45 -2.54
CA VAL A 108 11.10 -23.37 -1.60
C VAL A 108 10.02 -23.28 -0.53
N LEU A 109 10.42 -23.29 0.73
CA LEU A 109 9.55 -22.97 1.85
C LEU A 109 9.30 -21.46 1.90
N VAL A 110 8.04 -21.05 2.02
CA VAL A 110 7.71 -19.62 2.11
C VAL A 110 8.36 -18.97 3.34
N SER A 111 8.45 -19.68 4.46
CA SER A 111 9.11 -19.23 5.68
C SER A 111 10.60 -18.88 5.46
N SER A 112 11.30 -19.62 4.60
CA SER A 112 12.72 -19.38 4.27
C SER A 112 12.96 -18.11 3.46
N LEU A 113 11.93 -17.56 2.82
CA LEU A 113 11.98 -16.31 2.06
C LEU A 113 11.91 -15.06 2.92
N LYS A 114 11.61 -15.23 4.23
CA LYS A 114 11.54 -14.11 5.17
C LYS A 114 12.83 -13.30 5.12
N ARG A 115 12.70 -11.97 4.90
CA ARG A 115 13.81 -11.01 4.75
C ARG A 115 14.66 -11.21 3.49
N LYS A 116 14.89 -12.44 3.05
CA LYS A 116 15.72 -12.77 1.87
C LYS A 116 15.08 -12.32 0.54
N PHE A 117 13.76 -12.32 0.45
CA PHE A 117 13.05 -11.98 -0.79
C PHE A 117 12.87 -10.46 -1.00
N TYR A 118 13.08 -9.64 0.02
CA TYR A 118 12.88 -8.20 -0.04
C TYR A 118 13.69 -7.48 -1.16
N PRO A 119 14.95 -7.85 -1.46
CA PRO A 119 15.69 -7.26 -2.58
C PRO A 119 14.99 -7.47 -3.94
N THR A 120 14.35 -8.62 -4.14
CA THR A 120 13.54 -8.91 -5.35
C THR A 120 12.33 -7.99 -5.43
N ILE A 121 11.62 -7.79 -4.31
CA ILE A 121 10.50 -6.82 -4.21
C ILE A 121 10.97 -5.40 -4.61
N GLU A 122 12.13 -4.97 -4.10
CA GLU A 122 12.68 -3.65 -4.42
C GLU A 122 13.11 -3.52 -5.89
N LYS A 123 13.67 -4.57 -6.50
CA LYS A 123 13.98 -4.59 -7.94
C LYS A 123 12.71 -4.38 -8.78
N ILE A 124 11.64 -5.11 -8.47
CA ILE A 124 10.34 -4.98 -9.15
C ILE A 124 9.76 -3.58 -8.96
N ARG A 125 9.83 -3.04 -7.72
CA ARG A 125 9.37 -1.70 -7.38
C ARG A 125 10.11 -0.63 -8.18
N LYS A 126 11.44 -0.72 -8.28
CA LYS A 126 12.27 0.20 -9.07
C LYS A 126 11.90 0.20 -10.55
N ILE A 127 11.64 -0.97 -11.14
CA ILE A 127 11.20 -1.07 -12.55
C ILE A 127 9.88 -0.32 -12.78
N LYS A 128 8.88 -0.53 -11.91
CA LYS A 128 7.58 0.14 -12.03
C LYS A 128 7.64 1.63 -11.63
N GLN A 129 8.60 2.04 -10.80
CA GLN A 129 8.84 3.44 -10.43
C GLN A 129 9.69 4.22 -11.45
N ASN A 130 10.15 3.57 -12.52
CA ASN A 130 10.88 4.28 -13.57
C ASN A 130 10.00 5.39 -14.16
N LYS A 131 10.61 6.56 -14.40
CA LYS A 131 9.94 7.75 -14.95
C LYS A 131 9.19 7.45 -16.26
N THR A 132 9.76 6.61 -17.12
CA THR A 132 9.12 6.20 -18.39
C THR A 132 7.81 5.46 -18.13
N THR A 133 7.80 4.48 -17.23
CA THR A 133 6.60 3.71 -16.87
C THR A 133 5.57 4.61 -16.17
N GLN A 134 6.02 5.49 -15.26
CA GLN A 134 5.11 6.42 -14.58
C GLN A 134 4.46 7.41 -15.56
N ASN A 135 5.25 8.02 -16.45
CA ASN A 135 4.76 9.02 -17.40
C ASN A 135 3.82 8.43 -18.46
N ARG A 136 3.86 7.11 -18.69
CA ARG A 136 2.90 6.42 -19.56
C ARG A 136 1.48 6.45 -19.00
N TYR A 137 1.33 6.32 -17.68
CA TYR A 137 0.02 6.17 -17.03
C TYR A 137 -0.43 7.40 -16.25
N PHE A 138 0.53 8.24 -15.79
CA PHE A 138 0.26 9.40 -14.92
C PHE A 138 0.89 10.65 -15.50
N GLU A 139 0.19 11.78 -15.37
CA GLU A 139 0.69 13.07 -15.82
C GLU A 139 1.96 13.50 -15.05
N LYS A 140 2.93 14.03 -15.77
CA LYS A 140 4.20 14.54 -15.20
C LYS A 140 3.95 15.67 -14.20
N ASN A 141 2.92 16.47 -14.43
CA ASN A 141 2.62 17.65 -13.63
C ASN A 141 2.00 17.38 -12.26
N ASN A 142 1.60 16.12 -11.95
CA ASN A 142 1.05 15.76 -10.64
C ASN A 142 1.93 16.22 -9.47
N LYS A 143 3.27 16.19 -9.63
CA LYS A 143 4.20 16.65 -8.60
C LYS A 143 4.14 18.16 -8.41
N LYS A 144 4.02 18.94 -9.49
CA LYS A 144 3.92 20.41 -9.42
C LYS A 144 2.69 20.85 -8.64
N TYR A 145 1.53 20.26 -8.93
CA TYR A 145 0.30 20.60 -8.23
C TYR A 145 0.33 20.20 -6.75
N LYS A 146 0.97 19.09 -6.42
CA LYS A 146 1.21 18.72 -5.02
C LYS A 146 2.08 19.71 -4.29
N ILE A 147 3.14 20.20 -4.94
CA ILE A 147 4.02 21.22 -4.37
C ILE A 147 3.25 22.53 -4.14
N VAL A 148 2.41 22.94 -5.11
CA VAL A 148 1.60 24.17 -4.96
C VAL A 148 0.64 24.05 -3.78
N ILE A 149 -0.07 22.93 -3.61
CA ILE A 149 -0.94 22.73 -2.45
C ILE A 149 -0.14 22.69 -1.14
N LEU A 150 1.05 22.07 -1.15
CA LEU A 150 1.92 22.06 0.02
C LEU A 150 2.38 23.46 0.39
N ILE A 151 2.75 24.29 -0.60
CA ILE A 151 3.10 25.69 -0.38
C ILE A 151 1.89 26.44 0.19
N ASN A 152 0.69 26.25 -0.35
CA ASN A 152 -0.53 26.87 0.18
C ASN A 152 -0.81 26.45 1.63
N MET A 153 -0.56 25.19 2.00
CA MET A 153 -0.69 24.72 3.38
C MET A 153 0.28 25.44 4.32
N ILE A 154 1.55 25.53 3.91
CA ILE A 154 2.59 26.22 4.71
C ILE A 154 2.25 27.71 4.81
N LEU A 155 1.87 28.32 3.70
CA LEU A 155 1.54 29.74 3.65
C LEU A 155 0.32 30.08 4.51
N SER A 156 -0.75 29.28 4.44
CA SER A 156 -1.94 29.42 5.30
C SER A 156 -1.54 29.45 6.77
N PHE A 157 -0.79 28.42 7.15
CA PHE A 157 -0.36 28.25 8.53
C PHE A 157 0.54 29.41 9.05
N VAL A 158 1.54 29.79 8.24
CA VAL A 158 2.45 30.89 8.61
C VAL A 158 1.72 32.23 8.70
N ILE A 159 0.83 32.51 7.74
CA ILE A 159 0.09 33.79 7.76
C ILE A 159 -0.88 33.85 8.94
N SER A 160 -1.58 32.75 9.26
CA SER A 160 -2.47 32.70 10.43
C SER A 160 -1.71 33.00 11.71
N LEU A 161 -0.54 32.36 11.89
CA LEU A 161 0.31 32.61 13.04
C LEU A 161 0.81 34.05 13.13
N LEU A 162 1.27 34.64 12.00
CA LEU A 162 1.75 36.02 11.96
C LEU A 162 0.64 37.01 12.29
N LEU A 163 -0.57 36.75 11.84
CA LEU A 163 -1.72 37.61 12.13
C LEU A 163 -2.15 37.53 13.60
N GLU A 164 -2.19 36.32 14.16
CA GLU A 164 -2.50 36.16 15.60
C GLU A 164 -1.47 36.85 16.48
N ALA A 165 -0.19 36.70 16.15
CA ALA A 165 0.86 37.38 16.92
C ALA A 165 0.87 38.88 16.76
N TYR A 166 0.58 39.40 15.60
CA TYR A 166 0.45 40.84 15.39
C TYR A 166 -0.69 41.42 16.25
N LEU A 167 -1.80 40.67 16.37
CA LEU A 167 -2.97 41.07 17.13
C LEU A 167 -2.77 40.98 18.65
N GLU A 168 -1.94 40.04 19.14
CA GLU A 168 -1.78 39.73 20.56
C GLU A 168 -0.39 40.08 21.12
N ASN A 169 0.48 40.80 20.38
CA ASN A 169 1.86 41.14 20.78
C ASN A 169 2.75 39.94 21.17
N ALA A 170 2.42 38.73 20.69
CA ALA A 170 3.11 37.48 21.00
C ALA A 170 4.30 37.20 20.07
N GLN A 171 5.10 38.22 19.72
CA GLN A 171 6.17 38.14 18.71
C GLN A 171 7.24 37.05 19.00
N LEU A 172 7.53 36.78 20.26
CA LEU A 172 8.58 35.83 20.64
C LEU A 172 8.17 34.37 20.43
N ILE A 173 6.90 34.05 20.70
CA ILE A 173 6.34 32.72 20.51
C ILE A 173 6.31 32.33 19.01
N LEU A 174 6.05 33.29 18.14
CA LEU A 174 6.08 33.15 16.71
C LEU A 174 7.44 32.83 16.12
N LEU A 175 8.47 33.52 16.61
CA LEU A 175 9.83 33.29 16.09
C LEU A 175 10.33 31.88 16.41
N ILE A 176 10.04 31.39 17.60
CA ILE A 176 10.35 30.01 18.01
C ILE A 176 9.58 29.02 17.14
N TRP A 177 8.33 29.30 16.83
CA TRP A 177 7.46 28.48 16.03
C TRP A 177 7.89 28.39 14.56
N LEU A 178 8.25 29.52 13.97
CA LEU A 178 8.80 29.60 12.61
C LEU A 178 10.09 28.78 12.48
N LEU A 179 10.99 28.91 13.45
CA LEU A 179 12.25 28.14 13.48
C LEU A 179 11.99 26.63 13.59
N LEU A 180 11.05 26.19 14.43
CA LEU A 180 10.72 24.77 14.57
C LEU A 180 10.08 24.17 13.32
N THR A 181 9.23 24.91 12.61
CA THR A 181 8.62 24.43 11.35
C THR A 181 9.61 24.38 10.20
N LEU A 182 10.51 25.36 10.09
CA LEU A 182 11.57 25.38 9.08
C LEU A 182 12.55 24.21 9.21
N THR A 183 12.85 23.76 10.42
CA THR A 183 13.73 22.60 10.66
C THR A 183 13.13 21.27 10.20
N GLN A 184 11.82 21.20 10.03
CA GLN A 184 11.12 19.95 9.65
C GLN A 184 10.94 19.79 8.13
N VAL A 185 10.98 20.87 7.37
CA VAL A 185 10.81 20.85 5.92
C VAL A 185 11.80 19.89 5.21
N PRO A 186 13.11 19.83 5.54
CA PRO A 186 14.04 18.89 4.93
C PRO A 186 13.70 17.42 5.22
N PHE A 187 13.13 17.12 6.40
CA PHE A 187 12.75 15.77 6.78
C PHE A 187 11.59 15.20 5.96
N LEU A 188 10.67 16.03 5.45
CA LEU A 188 9.57 15.60 4.60
C LEU A 188 10.05 15.02 3.26
N PHE A 189 11.21 15.43 2.80
CA PHE A 189 11.78 15.01 1.51
C PHE A 189 12.69 13.78 1.59
N THR A 190 13.09 13.34 2.79
CA THR A 190 13.93 12.14 2.96
C THR A 190 13.10 10.86 3.01
N LYS A 191 13.46 9.83 2.23
CA LYS A 191 12.75 8.54 2.21
C LYS A 191 13.08 7.61 3.40
N LYS A 192 14.04 7.96 4.26
CA LYS A 192 14.76 6.99 5.08
C LYS A 192 14.23 6.71 6.49
N TYR A 193 13.32 7.50 7.06
CA TYR A 193 12.93 7.36 8.48
C TYR A 193 11.43 7.58 8.71
N THR A 194 10.60 6.62 8.29
CA THR A 194 9.12 6.75 8.39
C THR A 194 8.63 6.84 9.85
N SER A 195 9.23 6.09 10.77
CA SER A 195 8.84 6.10 12.19
C SER A 195 9.24 7.39 12.91
N ILE A 196 10.45 7.91 12.63
CA ILE A 196 10.92 9.19 13.18
C ILE A 196 10.07 10.36 12.65
N LYS A 197 9.64 10.30 11.38
CA LYS A 197 8.73 11.29 10.78
C LYS A 197 7.36 11.31 11.47
N ILE A 198 6.83 10.13 11.80
CA ILE A 198 5.57 10.01 12.52
C ILE A 198 5.72 10.55 13.93
N CYS A 199 6.81 10.20 14.67
CA CYS A 199 7.07 10.71 16.00
C CYS A 199 7.29 12.24 16.01
N MET A 200 8.05 12.78 15.05
CA MET A 200 8.24 14.22 14.91
C MET A 200 6.94 14.93 14.53
N GLY A 201 6.14 14.35 13.65
CA GLY A 201 4.82 14.87 13.29
C GLY A 201 3.87 14.90 14.48
N VAL A 202 3.85 13.84 15.29
CA VAL A 202 3.05 13.75 16.52
C VAL A 202 3.58 14.74 17.57
N PHE A 203 4.90 14.83 17.76
CA PHE A 203 5.50 15.79 18.70
C PHE A 203 5.19 17.24 18.32
N CYS A 204 5.26 17.56 17.04
CA CYS A 204 4.87 18.89 16.56
C CYS A 204 3.38 19.14 16.69
N PHE A 205 2.56 18.15 16.46
CA PHE A 205 1.12 18.23 16.64
C PHE A 205 0.75 18.45 18.13
N VAL A 206 1.38 17.72 19.05
CA VAL A 206 1.18 17.89 20.50
C VAL A 206 1.70 19.24 20.99
N PHE A 207 2.84 19.69 20.49
CA PHE A 207 3.39 21.02 20.80
C PHE A 207 2.51 22.15 20.22
N LEU A 208 1.93 21.94 19.03
CA LEU A 208 0.90 22.78 18.42
C LEU A 208 -0.32 22.93 19.32
N LEU A 209 -0.82 21.81 19.83
CA LEU A 209 -1.95 21.81 20.74
C LEU A 209 -1.62 22.53 22.06
N GLY A 210 -0.39 22.36 22.58
CA GLY A 210 0.06 23.04 23.80
C GLY A 210 0.20 24.55 23.62
N ALA A 211 0.77 25.01 22.50
CA ALA A 211 0.85 26.43 22.17
C ALA A 211 -0.55 27.02 21.92
N ALA A 212 -1.46 26.28 21.30
CA ALA A 212 -2.84 26.64 21.12
C ALA A 212 -3.60 26.77 22.45
N PHE A 213 -3.27 25.92 23.44
CA PHE A 213 -3.88 25.98 24.78
C PHE A 213 -3.44 27.23 25.57
N ILE A 214 -2.23 27.76 25.31
CA ILE A 214 -1.70 28.99 25.91
C ILE A 214 -2.35 30.23 25.25
N LEU A 215 -2.84 30.10 24.00
CA LEU A 215 -3.50 31.21 23.25
C LEU A 215 -5.03 31.10 23.28
N MET A 216 -5.61 30.61 24.36
CA MET A 216 -7.03 30.22 24.51
C MET A 216 -8.11 31.26 24.22
N GLU A 217 -7.80 32.54 23.94
CA GLU A 217 -8.82 33.53 23.58
C GLU A 217 -9.35 33.39 22.15
N ASN A 218 -8.61 32.67 21.24
CA ASN A 218 -8.99 32.54 19.83
C ASN A 218 -9.16 31.07 19.32
N ILE A 219 -9.70 30.20 20.15
CA ILE A 219 -9.89 28.78 19.87
C ILE A 219 -10.62 28.50 18.51
N ASN A 220 -11.51 29.42 18.10
CA ASN A 220 -12.25 29.33 16.86
C ASN A 220 -11.37 29.46 15.62
N VAL A 221 -10.33 30.31 15.65
CA VAL A 221 -9.37 30.49 14.54
C VAL A 221 -8.59 29.20 14.31
N ILE A 222 -8.09 28.63 15.40
CA ILE A 222 -7.32 27.38 15.40
C ILE A 222 -8.16 26.23 14.83
N TYR A 223 -9.44 26.15 15.23
CA TYR A 223 -10.35 25.12 14.72
C TYR A 223 -10.53 25.20 13.20
N ILE A 224 -10.77 26.41 12.69
CA ILE A 224 -10.93 26.64 11.24
C ILE A 224 -9.64 26.31 10.50
N GLU A 225 -8.48 26.73 11.01
CA GLU A 225 -7.19 26.43 10.41
C GLU A 225 -6.94 24.92 10.33
N LEU A 226 -7.19 24.17 11.39
CA LEU A 226 -7.05 22.71 11.40
C LEU A 226 -7.96 22.03 10.36
N VAL A 227 -9.21 22.49 10.23
CA VAL A 227 -10.13 21.97 9.22
C VAL A 227 -9.62 22.28 7.80
N CYS A 228 -9.15 23.50 7.56
CA CYS A 228 -8.57 23.92 6.29
C CYS A 228 -7.34 23.07 5.90
N LEU A 229 -6.41 22.87 6.83
CA LEU A 229 -5.22 22.05 6.66
C LEU A 229 -5.57 20.58 6.39
N LEU A 230 -6.57 20.03 7.08
CA LEU A 230 -7.06 18.66 6.84
C LEU A 230 -7.63 18.53 5.43
N ILE A 231 -8.44 19.48 4.97
CA ILE A 231 -8.99 19.49 3.62
C ILE A 231 -7.87 19.54 2.57
N MET A 232 -6.92 20.46 2.72
CA MET A 232 -5.78 20.58 1.81
C MET A 232 -4.93 19.30 1.80
N TYR A 233 -4.70 18.68 2.96
CA TYR A 233 -3.99 17.40 3.08
C TYR A 233 -4.71 16.28 2.32
N LEU A 234 -6.04 16.19 2.43
CA LEU A 234 -6.82 15.20 1.68
C LEU A 234 -6.69 15.40 0.18
N PHE A 235 -6.69 16.64 -0.31
CA PHE A 235 -6.45 16.93 -1.73
C PHE A 235 -5.03 16.56 -2.15
N LEU A 236 -4.02 16.94 -1.38
CA LEU A 236 -2.62 16.60 -1.62
C LEU A 236 -2.41 15.09 -1.77
N LYS A 237 -3.08 14.29 -0.92
CA LYS A 237 -3.02 12.83 -0.96
C LYS A 237 -3.70 12.24 -2.21
N ASN A 238 -4.77 12.88 -2.67
CA ASN A 238 -5.65 12.34 -3.71
C ASN A 238 -5.31 12.82 -5.15
N ILE A 239 -4.41 13.79 -5.32
CA ILE A 239 -3.97 14.19 -6.66
C ILE A 239 -3.24 13.05 -7.36
N LYS A 240 -3.91 12.45 -8.34
CA LYS A 240 -3.39 11.34 -9.17
C LYS A 240 -3.98 11.41 -10.57
N LYS A 241 -3.77 12.55 -11.25
CA LYS A 241 -4.24 12.70 -12.61
C LYS A 241 -3.49 11.74 -13.53
N ARG A 242 -4.25 11.02 -14.35
CA ARG A 242 -3.72 10.07 -15.33
C ARG A 242 -3.60 10.71 -16.68
N THR A 243 -2.69 10.19 -17.51
CA THR A 243 -2.68 10.46 -18.93
C THR A 243 -3.99 9.99 -19.55
N GLU A 244 -4.29 10.40 -20.77
CA GLU A 244 -5.48 9.92 -21.49
C GLU A 244 -5.47 8.39 -21.63
N TYR A 245 -4.33 7.82 -22.02
CA TYR A 245 -4.12 6.38 -22.08
C TYR A 245 -4.29 5.69 -20.69
N GLY A 246 -3.70 6.27 -19.64
CA GLY A 246 -3.86 5.74 -18.27
C GLY A 246 -5.30 5.80 -17.77
N ASN A 247 -6.07 6.81 -18.22
CA ASN A 247 -7.47 6.95 -17.86
C ASN A 247 -8.38 5.98 -18.64
N GLU A 248 -8.09 5.74 -19.92
CA GLU A 248 -8.75 4.71 -20.72
C GLU A 248 -8.58 3.33 -20.09
N LEU A 249 -7.34 2.95 -19.77
CA LEU A 249 -7.05 1.68 -19.09
C LEU A 249 -7.74 1.58 -17.72
N LEU A 250 -7.78 2.68 -16.95
CA LEU A 250 -8.50 2.70 -15.68
C LEU A 250 -10.00 2.43 -15.88
N ASN A 251 -10.60 3.00 -16.91
CA ASN A 251 -12.01 2.79 -17.23
C ASN A 251 -12.30 1.34 -17.64
N LYS A 252 -11.43 0.74 -18.47
CA LYS A 252 -11.48 -0.70 -18.79
C LYS A 252 -11.37 -1.56 -17.54
N ILE A 253 -10.40 -1.27 -16.66
CA ILE A 253 -10.22 -1.99 -15.38
C ILE A 253 -11.46 -1.85 -14.49
N LYS A 254 -12.09 -0.68 -14.45
CA LYS A 254 -13.31 -0.47 -13.65
C LYS A 254 -14.50 -1.21 -14.26
N GLY A 255 -14.63 -1.21 -15.59
CA GLY A 255 -15.64 -1.97 -16.31
C GLY A 255 -15.49 -3.46 -16.06
N PHE A 256 -14.27 -3.98 -16.17
CA PHE A 256 -13.92 -5.36 -15.83
C PHE A 256 -14.26 -5.70 -14.37
N LYS A 257 -13.88 -4.86 -13.42
CA LYS A 257 -14.25 -5.06 -12.00
C LYS A 257 -15.76 -5.08 -11.80
N LYS A 258 -16.50 -4.15 -12.46
CA LYS A 258 -17.95 -4.08 -12.36
C LYS A 258 -18.59 -5.36 -12.93
N PHE A 259 -18.11 -5.83 -14.07
CA PHE A 259 -18.54 -7.10 -14.66
C PHE A 259 -18.33 -8.27 -13.68
N LEU A 260 -17.12 -8.45 -13.14
CA LEU A 260 -16.82 -9.55 -12.20
C LEU A 260 -17.72 -9.54 -10.94
N ILE A 261 -18.18 -8.36 -10.51
CA ILE A 261 -19.10 -8.23 -9.36
C ILE A 261 -20.54 -8.55 -9.76
N ALA A 262 -20.96 -8.12 -10.94
CA ALA A 262 -22.37 -8.17 -11.38
C ALA A 262 -22.74 -9.40 -12.20
N VAL A 263 -21.72 -10.11 -12.79
CA VAL A 263 -21.94 -11.25 -13.70
C VAL A 263 -22.81 -12.33 -13.07
N GLU A 264 -23.74 -12.89 -13.83
CA GLU A 264 -24.60 -14.01 -13.46
C GLU A 264 -23.91 -15.34 -13.73
N LYS A 265 -24.40 -16.42 -13.09
CA LYS A 265 -23.79 -17.75 -13.14
C LYS A 265 -23.75 -18.32 -14.56
N ASP A 266 -24.85 -18.23 -15.31
CA ASP A 266 -24.96 -18.77 -16.69
C ASP A 266 -23.91 -18.17 -17.62
N LYS A 267 -23.62 -16.85 -17.44
CA LYS A 267 -22.57 -16.20 -18.23
C LYS A 267 -21.17 -16.66 -17.84
N LEU A 268 -20.94 -16.99 -16.56
CA LEU A 268 -19.67 -17.55 -16.10
C LEU A 268 -19.49 -18.97 -16.59
N GLU A 269 -20.53 -19.80 -16.60
CA GLU A 269 -20.52 -21.15 -17.17
C GLU A 269 -20.12 -21.09 -18.66
N ALA A 270 -20.76 -20.23 -19.44
CA ALA A 270 -20.41 -20.04 -20.85
C ALA A 270 -18.94 -19.60 -21.04
N LEU A 271 -18.39 -18.74 -20.15
CA LEU A 271 -16.98 -18.33 -20.21
C LEU A 271 -16.02 -19.46 -19.82
N VAL A 272 -16.42 -20.36 -18.91
CA VAL A 272 -15.64 -21.55 -18.55
C VAL A 272 -15.70 -22.60 -19.64
N ASP A 273 -16.83 -22.78 -20.31
CA ASP A 273 -16.97 -23.67 -21.46
C ASP A 273 -16.07 -23.22 -22.63
N GLU A 274 -15.98 -21.90 -22.87
CA GLU A 274 -15.08 -21.32 -23.86
C GLU A 274 -13.61 -21.40 -23.44
N ASN A 275 -13.31 -21.15 -22.16
CA ASN A 275 -11.97 -21.24 -21.57
C ASN A 275 -12.02 -21.92 -20.20
N PRO A 276 -11.73 -23.22 -20.09
CA PRO A 276 -11.74 -23.95 -18.81
C PRO A 276 -10.82 -23.39 -17.73
N TYR A 277 -9.85 -22.57 -18.11
CA TYR A 277 -8.93 -21.90 -17.19
C TYR A 277 -9.36 -20.47 -16.80
N TYR A 278 -10.51 -20.00 -17.30
CA TYR A 278 -10.99 -18.63 -17.07
C TYR A 278 -10.97 -18.24 -15.57
N PHE A 279 -11.41 -19.12 -14.69
CA PHE A 279 -11.39 -18.88 -13.24
C PHE A 279 -9.98 -18.52 -12.75
N TYR A 280 -9.00 -19.33 -13.10
CA TYR A 280 -7.60 -19.17 -12.65
C TYR A 280 -6.93 -17.98 -13.30
N ASP A 281 -7.18 -17.75 -14.58
CA ASP A 281 -6.63 -16.60 -15.32
C ASP A 281 -7.09 -15.26 -14.74
N ILE A 282 -8.31 -15.21 -14.21
CA ILE A 282 -8.90 -13.99 -13.67
C ILE A 282 -8.59 -13.81 -12.17
N LEU A 283 -8.34 -14.88 -11.44
CA LEU A 283 -8.12 -14.86 -9.99
C LEU A 283 -7.04 -13.85 -9.52
N PRO A 284 -5.86 -13.72 -10.18
CA PRO A 284 -4.86 -12.72 -9.79
C PRO A 284 -5.39 -11.28 -9.86
N TYR A 285 -6.27 -11.01 -10.81
CA TYR A 285 -6.88 -9.69 -11.00
C TYR A 285 -7.98 -9.45 -9.96
N ALA A 286 -8.83 -10.44 -9.68
CA ALA A 286 -9.81 -10.38 -8.61
C ALA A 286 -9.13 -10.09 -7.25
N TYR A 287 -7.97 -10.73 -7.00
CA TYR A 287 -7.17 -10.52 -5.81
C TYR A 287 -6.72 -9.05 -5.68
N VAL A 288 -6.11 -8.46 -6.70
CA VAL A 288 -5.61 -7.07 -6.62
C VAL A 288 -6.73 -6.03 -6.62
N LEU A 289 -7.87 -6.34 -7.24
CA LEU A 289 -9.06 -5.48 -7.26
C LEU A 289 -9.87 -5.57 -5.96
N GLY A 290 -9.54 -6.50 -5.04
CA GLY A 290 -10.17 -6.63 -3.73
C GLY A 290 -11.59 -7.21 -3.80
N ILE A 291 -11.82 -8.12 -4.71
CA ILE A 291 -13.12 -8.80 -4.92
C ILE A 291 -12.99 -10.33 -4.89
N THR A 292 -11.90 -10.85 -4.35
CA THR A 292 -11.55 -12.29 -4.38
C THR A 292 -12.69 -13.19 -3.92
N ASN A 293 -13.20 -12.97 -2.70
CA ASN A 293 -14.23 -13.82 -2.10
C ASN A 293 -15.56 -13.74 -2.85
N LYS A 294 -15.92 -12.53 -3.34
CA LYS A 294 -17.09 -12.36 -4.19
C LYS A 294 -16.94 -13.12 -5.52
N TYR A 295 -15.73 -13.09 -6.08
CA TYR A 295 -15.40 -13.79 -7.33
C TYR A 295 -15.45 -15.30 -7.14
N ILE A 296 -14.77 -15.84 -6.13
CA ILE A 296 -14.73 -17.28 -5.83
C ILE A 296 -16.14 -17.83 -5.62
N LYS A 297 -16.97 -17.17 -4.79
CA LYS A 297 -18.36 -17.60 -4.52
C LYS A 297 -19.23 -17.71 -5.76
N LYS A 298 -18.98 -16.95 -6.80
CA LYS A 298 -19.76 -17.01 -8.06
C LYS A 298 -19.50 -18.28 -8.88
N PHE A 299 -18.41 -18.98 -8.60
CA PHE A 299 -18.07 -20.23 -9.26
C PHE A 299 -18.49 -21.47 -8.46
N GLU A 300 -19.16 -21.31 -7.31
CA GLU A 300 -19.77 -22.44 -6.59
C GLU A 300 -20.73 -23.21 -7.50
N GLY A 301 -20.49 -24.53 -7.63
CA GLY A 301 -21.28 -25.41 -8.47
C GLY A 301 -20.96 -25.34 -9.96
N ILE A 302 -19.88 -24.63 -10.36
CA ILE A 302 -19.33 -24.68 -11.73
C ILE A 302 -18.15 -25.66 -11.73
N ALA A 303 -18.14 -26.62 -12.64
CA ALA A 303 -17.05 -27.57 -12.78
C ALA A 303 -15.77 -26.85 -13.28
N LEU A 304 -14.71 -26.90 -12.49
CA LEU A 304 -13.42 -26.28 -12.80
C LEU A 304 -12.33 -27.36 -12.91
N LYS A 305 -11.46 -27.23 -13.89
CA LYS A 305 -10.24 -28.04 -13.96
C LYS A 305 -9.24 -27.53 -12.95
N ASN A 306 -8.75 -28.41 -12.08
CA ASN A 306 -7.72 -28.09 -11.10
C ASN A 306 -6.40 -28.76 -11.49
N GLU A 307 -5.37 -27.98 -11.82
CA GLU A 307 -4.07 -28.57 -12.19
C GLU A 307 -2.92 -28.11 -11.29
N ASN A 308 -2.94 -26.87 -10.79
CA ASN A 308 -1.73 -26.28 -10.18
C ASN A 308 -1.93 -25.68 -8.78
N PHE A 309 -3.17 -25.46 -8.35
CA PHE A 309 -3.47 -24.81 -7.06
C PHE A 309 -3.53 -25.77 -5.88
N TYR A 310 -3.84 -27.05 -6.12
CA TYR A 310 -3.93 -28.10 -5.09
C TYR A 310 -3.46 -29.46 -5.62
N SER A 311 -3.10 -30.35 -4.69
CA SER A 311 -2.71 -31.73 -5.01
C SER A 311 -3.88 -32.67 -5.26
N ASN A 312 -5.12 -32.28 -4.95
CA ASN A 312 -6.33 -33.09 -5.08
C ASN A 312 -7.11 -32.74 -6.36
N ASP A 313 -7.70 -33.73 -7.01
CA ASP A 313 -8.39 -33.58 -8.29
C ASP A 313 -9.71 -32.79 -8.23
N THR A 314 -10.26 -32.54 -7.03
CA THR A 314 -11.47 -31.74 -6.84
C THR A 314 -11.16 -30.44 -6.16
N LEU A 315 -11.59 -29.33 -6.77
CA LEU A 315 -11.45 -28.00 -6.20
C LEU A 315 -12.48 -27.83 -5.06
N ASP A 316 -12.02 -27.71 -3.82
CA ASP A 316 -12.85 -27.22 -2.72
C ASP A 316 -12.77 -25.67 -2.66
N PHE A 317 -13.92 -25.02 -2.92
CA PHE A 317 -14.03 -23.55 -2.89
C PHE A 317 -13.71 -22.95 -1.52
N ASN A 318 -13.96 -23.68 -0.42
CA ASN A 318 -13.60 -23.24 0.92
C ASN A 318 -12.07 -23.25 1.11
N GLN A 319 -11.39 -24.25 0.56
CA GLN A 319 -9.93 -24.32 0.56
C GLN A 319 -9.34 -23.18 -0.29
N MET A 320 -9.90 -22.92 -1.47
CA MET A 320 -9.48 -21.80 -2.32
C MET A 320 -9.67 -20.45 -1.64
N SER A 321 -10.79 -20.24 -0.94
CA SER A 321 -11.03 -19.03 -0.16
C SER A 321 -10.00 -18.86 0.95
N ARG A 322 -9.71 -19.93 1.72
CA ARG A 322 -8.67 -19.92 2.76
C ARG A 322 -7.28 -19.62 2.18
N LEU A 323 -6.93 -20.26 1.06
CA LEU A 323 -5.66 -19.99 0.38
C LEU A 323 -5.54 -18.51 -0.01
N MET A 324 -6.60 -17.94 -0.55
CA MET A 324 -6.58 -16.54 -1.01
C MET A 324 -6.61 -15.53 0.16
N ASP A 325 -7.27 -15.81 1.25
CA ASP A 325 -7.37 -14.90 2.38
C ASP A 325 -6.21 -15.09 3.37
N ASP A 326 -6.05 -16.28 3.92
CA ASP A 326 -5.09 -16.54 4.99
C ASP A 326 -3.68 -16.77 4.46
N ASN A 327 -3.52 -17.71 3.51
CA ASN A 327 -2.19 -18.07 3.05
C ASN A 327 -1.57 -16.96 2.19
N MET A 328 -2.34 -16.30 1.33
CA MET A 328 -1.82 -15.15 0.58
C MET A 328 -1.51 -13.96 1.48
N TYR A 329 -2.24 -13.77 2.58
CA TYR A 329 -1.89 -12.79 3.62
C TYR A 329 -0.56 -13.15 4.31
N ARG A 330 -0.40 -14.41 4.73
CA ARG A 330 0.85 -14.93 5.33
C ARG A 330 2.04 -14.79 4.37
N ILE A 331 1.88 -15.26 3.12
CA ILE A 331 2.88 -15.13 2.07
C ILE A 331 3.28 -13.67 1.89
N ASN A 332 2.31 -12.77 1.74
CA ASN A 332 2.56 -11.34 1.58
C ASN A 332 3.38 -10.77 2.76
N ARG A 333 3.02 -11.11 3.99
CA ARG A 333 3.72 -10.66 5.20
C ARG A 333 5.17 -11.17 5.23
N ILE A 334 5.40 -12.43 4.85
CA ILE A 334 6.72 -13.07 4.89
C ILE A 334 7.62 -12.48 3.79
N ILE A 335 7.19 -12.51 2.53
CA ILE A 335 8.05 -12.13 1.40
C ILE A 335 8.29 -10.62 1.29
N THR A 336 7.44 -9.80 1.92
CA THR A 336 7.63 -8.35 1.97
C THR A 336 8.30 -7.88 3.26
N SER A 337 8.66 -8.78 4.18
CA SER A 337 9.39 -8.45 5.40
C SER A 337 10.81 -7.99 5.06
N HIS A 338 11.27 -6.93 5.75
CA HIS A 338 12.64 -6.44 5.66
C HIS A 338 13.19 -6.20 7.05
N ASP A 339 14.51 -6.33 7.20
CA ASP A 339 15.21 -5.83 8.37
C ASP A 339 15.39 -4.33 8.24
N PHE A 340 15.15 -3.61 9.33
CA PHE A 340 15.75 -2.31 9.50
C PHE A 340 17.21 -2.53 9.87
N GLU A 341 18.08 -2.83 8.91
CA GLU A 341 19.51 -2.75 9.14
C GLU A 341 19.84 -1.31 9.51
N TYR A 342 20.17 -1.11 10.77
CA TYR A 342 21.02 -0.01 11.21
C TYR A 342 22.36 -0.23 10.49
N LYS A 343 22.59 0.47 9.38
CA LYS A 343 23.93 0.62 8.81
C LYS A 343 24.66 1.59 9.74
N PRO A 344 25.65 1.12 10.53
CA PRO A 344 26.56 2.04 11.19
C PRO A 344 27.22 2.87 10.06
N THR A 345 27.17 4.16 10.18
CA THR A 345 27.95 5.06 9.34
C THR A 345 29.40 4.75 9.64
N GLU A 346 30.13 4.15 8.68
CA GLU A 346 31.59 4.16 8.70
C GLU A 346 32.01 5.62 8.64
N ASN A 347 32.32 6.18 9.77
CA ASN A 347 33.24 7.32 9.84
C ASN A 347 33.97 7.34 11.17
N SER A 348 35.29 7.37 11.01
CA SER A 348 36.33 7.75 11.94
C SER A 348 36.56 6.86 13.16
N GLY A 349 37.72 6.22 13.10
CA GLY A 349 38.34 5.57 14.22
C GLY A 349 38.53 6.51 15.42
N TYR A 350 38.30 5.91 16.57
CA TYR A 350 39.08 6.08 17.78
C TYR A 350 39.01 4.80 18.58
N SER A 351 40.20 4.43 19.05
CA SER A 351 40.57 3.21 19.76
C SER A 351 39.90 3.00 21.10
N SER A 352 39.65 1.71 21.39
CA SER A 352 39.77 1.01 22.67
C SER A 352 39.08 1.56 23.92
N SER A 353 38.14 0.77 24.43
CA SER A 353 38.34 0.10 25.73
C SER A 353 37.22 -0.91 25.97
N SER A 354 37.67 -2.11 26.30
CA SER A 354 36.88 -3.25 26.76
C SER A 354 36.19 -2.96 28.09
N SER A 355 34.87 -3.19 28.15
CA SER A 355 34.23 -3.51 29.42
C SER A 355 33.12 -4.54 29.17
N SER A 356 33.40 -5.74 29.67
CA SER A 356 32.49 -6.86 29.83
C SER A 356 31.37 -6.48 30.80
N SER A 357 30.10 -6.61 30.39
CA SER A 357 29.00 -6.67 31.33
C SER A 357 28.07 -7.82 30.97
N SER A 358 27.98 -8.72 31.93
CA SER A 358 27.19 -9.92 32.04
C SER A 358 25.69 -9.72 31.80
N SER A 359 25.12 -10.60 30.97
CA SER A 359 23.69 -10.79 30.81
C SER A 359 23.07 -11.48 32.01
N SER A 360 22.12 -10.85 32.69
CA SER A 360 21.23 -11.49 33.64
C SER A 360 19.90 -11.81 32.96
N SER A 361 19.63 -13.10 32.80
CA SER A 361 18.36 -13.67 32.42
C SER A 361 17.41 -13.66 33.62
N SER A 362 16.30 -12.95 33.53
CA SER A 362 15.19 -13.09 34.48
C SER A 362 14.13 -13.99 33.86
N GLY A 363 14.07 -15.25 34.39
CA GLY A 363 12.97 -16.17 34.11
C GLY A 363 11.71 -15.78 34.89
N TYR A 364 10.57 -15.79 34.22
CA TYR A 364 9.27 -15.75 34.86
C TYR A 364 8.72 -17.16 35.00
N SER A 365 8.58 -17.62 36.24
CA SER A 365 7.90 -18.86 36.64
C SER A 365 6.41 -18.60 36.74
N GLY A 366 5.62 -19.34 35.97
CA GLY A 366 4.17 -19.37 36.07
C GLY A 366 3.71 -20.19 37.28
N GLY A 367 2.94 -19.56 38.17
CA GLY A 367 2.22 -20.25 39.23
C GLY A 367 0.81 -20.62 38.75
N GLY A 368 0.54 -21.92 38.64
CA GLY A 368 -0.80 -22.45 38.51
C GLY A 368 -1.44 -22.65 39.88
N SER A 369 -2.70 -22.21 40.08
CA SER A 369 -3.53 -22.64 41.19
C SER A 369 -4.80 -23.27 40.64
N GLY A 370 -4.89 -24.57 40.81
CA GLY A 370 -6.10 -25.33 40.64
C GLY A 370 -7.04 -25.14 41.82
N GLY A 371 -8.34 -25.14 41.58
CA GLY A 371 -9.38 -25.21 42.58
C GLY A 371 -10.55 -26.01 42.02
N GLY A 372 -10.64 -27.28 42.43
CA GLY A 372 -11.75 -28.13 42.16
C GLY A 372 -12.90 -27.88 43.14
N GLY A 373 -14.13 -28.21 42.73
CA GLY A 373 -15.31 -28.24 43.58
C GLY A 373 -16.47 -28.85 42.81
N GLY A 374 -16.61 -30.17 42.96
CA GLY A 374 -17.81 -30.87 42.55
C GLY A 374 -18.92 -30.72 43.58
N ARG A 375 -20.15 -30.91 43.14
CA ARG A 375 -21.19 -31.69 43.84
C ARG A 375 -22.45 -31.82 42.99
N SER A 376 -22.77 -33.06 42.83
CA SER A 376 -24.05 -33.71 42.62
C SER A 376 -25.32 -32.99 43.15
N TRP A 377 -26.34 -33.02 42.40
CA TRP A 377 -27.60 -33.73 42.61
C TRP A 377 -28.31 -33.87 41.28
#